data_3b050df0c7e6064a6b04590b81af5c12
#
_entry.id   3b050df0c7e6064a6b04590b81af5c12
#
_cell.length_a   1.000
_cell.length_b   1.000
_cell.length_c   1.000
_cell.angle_alpha   90.00
_cell.angle_beta   90.00
_cell.angle_gamma   90.00
#
_symmetry.space_group_name_H-M   'P 1'
#
loop_
_entity.id
_entity.type
_entity.pdbx_description
1 polymer ?
#
loop_
_entity_poly.entity_id
_entity_poly.type
_entity_poly.pdbx_seq_one_letter_code
_entity_poly.pdbx_strand_id
1 'polypeptide(L)'
;MKRQVRKMAGGMMNNKRMRGMKSEAKNPLQTFTRLMKYVLKNYGGLYGIVVVLIVVGVLANVQGTMFTKNLIDDYITPMLTAETPDFGPLAAAIGRVAIFYAIGILSVYTYNRIMVNITQGTLEKLRDDLFSHMEKLPIKYFDTHAHGDIMSIYTNDIDTLRQMISQSIPQVLNSAITIVSVFISMIILSIPLTIVTLIMVTIMLVSTKKLAGMSGKYFMQQQIDLGKVNGYIEEMMDGQKVVKVFCHEEESIARFQELNDKLFESADKANTFANVLAPVNAQLGNISYVLCAIVGGALALNHVGGLTPVSYTHLR
;
A
#
# COMPACT_ATOMS: atom_id res chain seq x y z
N MET A 1 20.16 49.26 15.73
CA MET A 1 19.89 48.00 16.44
C MET A 1 18.46 47.47 16.19
N LYS A 2 17.38 48.22 16.37
CA LYS A 2 15.98 47.79 16.15
C LYS A 2 15.61 47.34 14.70
N ARG A 3 16.33 47.78 13.66
CA ARG A 3 16.05 47.39 12.24
C ARG A 3 16.68 46.04 11.84
N GLN A 4 17.75 45.60 12.50
CA GLN A 4 18.36 44.28 12.24
C GLN A 4 17.59 43.15 12.94
N VAL A 5 17.12 43.37 14.16
CA VAL A 5 16.26 42.41 14.90
C VAL A 5 14.94 42.17 14.18
N ARG A 6 14.37 43.20 13.53
CA ARG A 6 13.12 43.04 12.72
C ARG A 6 13.33 42.31 11.38
N LYS A 7 14.57 42.25 10.86
CA LYS A 7 14.90 41.44 9.68
C LYS A 7 15.18 39.98 10.01
N MET A 8 15.71 39.69 11.21
CA MET A 8 15.87 38.31 11.70
C MET A 8 14.55 37.68 12.13
N ALA A 9 13.65 38.42 12.78
CA ALA A 9 12.29 37.96 13.11
C ALA A 9 11.39 37.77 11.88
N GLY A 10 11.65 38.43 10.74
CA GLY A 10 10.94 38.24 9.49
C GLY A 10 11.40 37.07 8.64
N GLY A 11 12.48 36.38 9.03
CA GLY A 11 12.97 35.13 8.43
C GLY A 11 12.29 33.88 8.98
N MET A 12 11.56 34.03 10.09
CA MET A 12 10.84 32.92 10.70
C MET A 12 9.58 32.58 9.92
N MET A 13 9.57 31.35 9.49
CA MET A 13 8.40 30.61 9.00
C MET A 13 7.68 31.26 7.82
N ASN A 14 8.36 31.35 6.71
CA ASN A 14 7.69 31.39 5.45
C ASN A 14 6.84 30.10 5.33
N ASN A 15 5.53 30.25 5.45
CA ASN A 15 4.49 29.22 5.26
C ASN A 15 4.64 28.45 3.92
N LYS A 16 5.60 28.80 3.09
CA LYS A 16 6.05 28.07 1.89
C LYS A 16 6.81 26.77 2.21
N ARG A 17 7.49 26.64 3.37
CA ARG A 17 8.17 25.36 3.70
C ARG A 17 7.21 24.26 4.14
N MET A 18 6.09 24.58 4.79
CA MET A 18 5.04 23.58 5.06
C MET A 18 4.17 23.24 3.84
N ARG A 19 4.16 24.06 2.79
CA ARG A 19 3.58 23.73 1.49
C ARG A 19 4.48 22.82 0.65
N GLY A 20 5.71 22.59 1.01
CA GLY A 20 6.70 21.76 0.30
C GLY A 20 6.51 20.26 0.44
N MET A 21 5.55 19.78 1.25
CA MET A 21 5.16 18.36 1.23
C MET A 21 3.99 18.04 0.30
N LYS A 22 3.46 18.99 -0.43
CA LYS A 22 2.72 18.67 -1.66
C LYS A 22 3.74 18.44 -2.75
N SER A 23 3.90 17.19 -3.15
CA SER A 23 4.61 16.79 -4.37
C SER A 23 4.41 17.83 -5.47
N GLU A 24 5.46 18.57 -5.82
CA GLU A 24 5.45 19.52 -6.95
C GLU A 24 5.39 18.83 -8.33
N ALA A 25 5.09 17.56 -8.38
CA ALA A 25 4.73 16.90 -9.61
C ALA A 25 3.42 17.53 -10.12
N LYS A 26 3.54 18.56 -10.93
CA LYS A 26 2.42 19.27 -11.58
C LYS A 26 1.42 18.31 -12.23
N ASN A 27 1.86 17.08 -12.59
CA ASN A 27 1.01 15.99 -13.10
C ASN A 27 1.63 14.63 -12.77
N PRO A 28 1.23 13.96 -11.66
CA PRO A 28 1.81 12.67 -11.26
C PRO A 28 1.64 11.57 -12.33
N LEU A 29 0.52 11.58 -13.06
CA LEU A 29 0.28 10.64 -14.17
C LEU A 29 1.26 10.85 -15.33
N GLN A 30 1.61 12.08 -15.68
CA GLN A 30 2.59 12.35 -16.74
C GLN A 30 3.99 11.88 -16.33
N THR A 31 4.38 12.10 -15.07
CA THR A 31 5.67 11.63 -14.54
C THR A 31 5.74 10.11 -14.56
N PHE A 32 4.68 9.45 -14.12
CA PHE A 32 4.57 7.99 -14.18
C PHE A 32 4.67 7.47 -15.63
N THR A 33 3.92 8.07 -16.54
CA THR A 33 3.94 7.68 -17.97
C THR A 33 5.33 7.88 -18.60
N ARG A 34 6.04 8.96 -18.25
CA ARG A 34 7.41 9.19 -18.71
C ARG A 34 8.38 8.12 -18.19
N LEU A 35 8.29 7.77 -16.92
CA LEU A 35 9.09 6.69 -16.35
C LEU A 35 8.79 5.35 -17.01
N MET A 36 7.52 5.00 -17.16
CA MET A 36 7.12 3.76 -17.85
C MET A 36 7.61 3.72 -19.28
N LYS A 37 7.52 4.84 -20.01
CA LYS A 37 8.04 4.92 -21.37
C LYS A 37 9.57 4.71 -21.40
N TYR A 38 10.30 5.23 -20.41
CA TYR A 38 11.75 5.04 -20.29
C TYR A 38 12.10 3.58 -20.04
N VAL A 39 11.41 2.91 -19.11
CA VAL A 39 11.60 1.49 -18.80
C VAL A 39 11.25 0.62 -20.02
N LEU A 40 10.07 0.83 -20.62
CA LEU A 40 9.60 0.05 -21.77
C LEU A 40 10.45 0.23 -23.02
N LYS A 41 11.02 1.42 -23.24
CA LYS A 41 11.94 1.67 -24.36
C LYS A 41 13.19 0.78 -24.29
N ASN A 42 13.70 0.56 -23.07
CA ASN A 42 14.95 -0.18 -22.88
C ASN A 42 14.74 -1.69 -22.61
N TYR A 43 13.65 -2.05 -21.95
CA TYR A 43 13.37 -3.39 -21.43
C TYR A 43 11.99 -3.92 -21.76
N GLY A 44 11.30 -3.38 -22.79
CA GLY A 44 9.91 -3.70 -23.11
C GLY A 44 9.64 -5.20 -23.34
N GLY A 45 10.55 -5.91 -24.00
CA GLY A 45 10.41 -7.36 -24.19
C GLY A 45 10.45 -8.15 -22.88
N LEU A 46 11.41 -7.85 -22.01
CA LEU A 46 11.51 -8.48 -20.68
C LEU A 46 10.32 -8.13 -19.80
N TYR A 47 9.84 -6.88 -19.89
CA TYR A 47 8.66 -6.44 -19.14
C TYR A 47 7.38 -7.16 -19.60
N GLY A 48 7.24 -7.43 -20.91
CA GLY A 48 6.17 -8.27 -21.45
C GLY A 48 6.19 -9.69 -20.87
N ILE A 49 7.37 -10.30 -20.76
CA ILE A 49 7.52 -11.61 -20.11
C ILE A 49 7.11 -11.56 -18.64
N VAL A 50 7.50 -10.51 -17.91
CA VAL A 50 7.09 -10.31 -16.51
C VAL A 50 5.56 -10.26 -16.38
N VAL A 51 4.87 -9.53 -17.24
CA VAL A 51 3.39 -9.47 -17.21
C VAL A 51 2.78 -10.86 -17.46
N VAL A 52 3.27 -11.60 -18.43
CA VAL A 52 2.81 -12.98 -18.70
C VAL A 52 3.04 -13.89 -17.48
N LEU A 53 4.21 -13.82 -16.86
CA LEU A 53 4.54 -14.63 -15.68
C LEU A 53 3.66 -14.25 -14.47
N ILE A 54 3.34 -12.98 -14.28
CA ILE A 54 2.39 -12.54 -13.25
C ILE A 54 1.01 -13.14 -13.51
N VAL A 55 0.52 -13.10 -14.76
CA VAL A 55 -0.76 -13.71 -15.13
C VAL A 55 -0.78 -15.20 -14.84
N VAL A 56 0.26 -15.93 -15.26
CA VAL A 56 0.40 -17.38 -15.00
C VAL A 56 0.42 -17.66 -13.50
N GLY A 57 1.18 -16.90 -12.72
CA GLY A 57 1.25 -17.06 -11.26
C GLY A 57 -0.08 -16.84 -10.56
N VAL A 58 -0.82 -15.79 -10.96
CA VAL A 58 -2.16 -15.49 -10.41
C VAL A 58 -3.17 -16.58 -10.80
N LEU A 59 -3.20 -16.99 -12.06
CA LEU A 59 -4.11 -18.05 -12.51
C LEU A 59 -3.82 -19.39 -11.81
N ALA A 60 -2.55 -19.74 -11.62
CA ALA A 60 -2.16 -20.94 -10.89
C ALA A 60 -2.66 -20.88 -9.43
N ASN A 61 -2.57 -19.74 -8.78
CA ASN A 61 -3.06 -19.54 -7.41
C ASN A 61 -4.60 -19.64 -7.33
N VAL A 62 -5.32 -18.99 -8.23
CA VAL A 62 -6.79 -19.05 -8.31
C VAL A 62 -7.27 -20.47 -8.59
N GLN A 63 -6.62 -21.22 -9.49
CA GLN A 63 -6.94 -22.62 -9.74
C GLN A 63 -6.73 -23.50 -8.51
N GLY A 64 -5.69 -23.26 -7.72
CA GLY A 64 -5.50 -23.96 -6.44
C GLY A 64 -6.62 -23.75 -5.46
N THR A 65 -7.15 -22.52 -5.37
CA THR A 65 -8.32 -22.20 -4.53
C THR A 65 -9.59 -22.90 -5.04
N MET A 66 -9.86 -22.83 -6.35
CA MET A 66 -11.04 -23.47 -6.95
C MET A 66 -11.00 -25.00 -6.85
N PHE A 67 -9.79 -25.58 -6.87
CA PHE A 67 -9.62 -27.03 -6.73
C PHE A 67 -10.14 -27.56 -5.39
N THR A 68 -10.11 -26.78 -4.31
CA THR A 68 -10.61 -27.24 -3.02
C THR A 68 -12.09 -27.62 -3.10
N LYS A 69 -12.88 -26.87 -3.89
CA LYS A 69 -14.29 -27.24 -4.17
C LYS A 69 -14.34 -28.60 -4.88
N ASN A 70 -13.63 -28.75 -6.00
CA ASN A 70 -13.64 -30.00 -6.76
C ASN A 70 -13.12 -31.18 -5.94
N LEU A 71 -12.12 -30.94 -5.07
CA LEU A 71 -11.59 -31.97 -4.18
C LEU A 71 -12.68 -32.55 -3.27
N ILE A 72 -13.51 -31.72 -2.72
CA ILE A 72 -14.56 -32.17 -1.80
C ILE A 72 -15.75 -32.76 -2.57
N ASP A 73 -16.23 -32.04 -3.60
CA ASP A 73 -17.43 -32.43 -4.34
C ASP A 73 -17.20 -33.67 -5.21
N ASP A 74 -16.08 -33.74 -5.96
CA ASP A 74 -15.83 -34.75 -6.98
C ASP A 74 -15.07 -35.97 -6.46
N TYR A 75 -14.28 -35.81 -5.34
CA TYR A 75 -13.43 -36.87 -4.84
C TYR A 75 -13.81 -37.32 -3.43
N ILE A 76 -13.92 -36.42 -2.45
CA ILE A 76 -14.16 -36.81 -1.05
C ILE A 76 -15.60 -37.29 -0.85
N THR A 77 -16.57 -36.50 -1.31
CA THR A 77 -17.99 -36.84 -1.13
C THR A 77 -18.39 -38.20 -1.71
N PRO A 78 -18.00 -38.55 -2.95
CA PRO A 78 -18.26 -39.89 -3.50
C PRO A 78 -17.56 -41.00 -2.72
N MET A 79 -16.33 -40.76 -2.22
CA MET A 79 -15.58 -41.76 -1.45
C MET A 79 -16.21 -42.08 -0.09
N LEU A 80 -16.92 -41.12 0.54
CA LEU A 80 -17.61 -41.36 1.81
C LEU A 80 -18.85 -42.28 1.66
N THR A 81 -19.38 -42.38 0.43
CA THR A 81 -20.56 -43.19 0.12
C THR A 81 -20.20 -44.54 -0.53
N ALA A 82 -18.94 -44.76 -0.87
CA ALA A 82 -18.47 -45.99 -1.53
C ALA A 82 -18.15 -47.08 -0.51
N GLU A 83 -18.51 -48.31 -0.79
CA GLU A 83 -18.20 -49.46 0.07
C GLU A 83 -16.67 -49.78 0.07
N THR A 84 -15.97 -49.48 -1.01
CA THR A 84 -14.50 -49.61 -1.14
C THR A 84 -13.92 -48.33 -1.66
N PRO A 85 -13.36 -47.42 -0.77
CA PRO A 85 -12.77 -46.17 -1.22
C PRO A 85 -11.49 -46.36 -2.04
N ASP A 86 -11.48 -45.86 -3.27
CA ASP A 86 -10.29 -45.85 -4.14
C ASP A 86 -9.58 -44.50 -4.04
N PHE A 87 -8.37 -44.48 -3.50
CA PHE A 87 -7.55 -43.27 -3.32
C PHE A 87 -6.75 -42.87 -4.57
N GLY A 88 -6.74 -43.68 -5.63
CA GLY A 88 -5.98 -43.44 -6.86
C GLY A 88 -6.38 -42.11 -7.55
N PRO A 89 -7.69 -41.88 -7.84
CA PRO A 89 -8.15 -40.62 -8.44
C PRO A 89 -7.84 -39.38 -7.61
N LEU A 90 -7.96 -39.51 -6.27
CA LEU A 90 -7.65 -38.43 -5.34
C LEU A 90 -6.15 -38.06 -5.39
N ALA A 91 -5.27 -39.06 -5.33
CA ALA A 91 -3.82 -38.84 -5.42
C ALA A 91 -3.42 -38.17 -6.74
N ALA A 92 -4.02 -38.60 -7.86
CA ALA A 92 -3.78 -38.01 -9.18
C ALA A 92 -4.25 -36.53 -9.23
N ALA A 93 -5.40 -36.22 -8.61
CA ALA A 93 -5.92 -34.86 -8.54
C ALA A 93 -5.03 -33.95 -7.69
N ILE A 94 -4.57 -34.40 -6.53
CA ILE A 94 -3.61 -33.68 -5.66
C ILE A 94 -2.30 -33.48 -6.41
N GLY A 95 -1.78 -34.50 -7.14
CA GLY A 95 -0.58 -34.37 -7.94
C GLY A 95 -0.70 -33.31 -9.03
N ARG A 96 -1.86 -33.21 -9.70
CA ARG A 96 -2.14 -32.17 -10.69
C ARG A 96 -2.08 -30.75 -10.09
N VAL A 97 -2.68 -30.56 -8.91
CA VAL A 97 -2.67 -29.25 -8.24
C VAL A 97 -1.28 -28.90 -7.72
N ALA A 98 -0.52 -29.88 -7.24
CA ALA A 98 0.89 -29.67 -6.87
C ALA A 98 1.72 -29.12 -8.06
N ILE A 99 1.46 -29.63 -9.28
CA ILE A 99 2.09 -29.10 -10.51
C ILE A 99 1.68 -27.66 -10.77
N PHE A 100 0.40 -27.29 -10.63
CA PHE A 100 -0.04 -25.90 -10.78
C PHE A 100 0.64 -24.96 -9.77
N TYR A 101 0.72 -25.36 -8.51
CA TYR A 101 1.45 -24.58 -7.50
C TYR A 101 2.94 -24.47 -7.81
N ALA A 102 3.57 -25.56 -8.28
CA ALA A 102 4.98 -25.52 -8.69
C ALA A 102 5.20 -24.53 -9.85
N ILE A 103 4.31 -24.52 -10.86
CA ILE A 103 4.33 -23.55 -11.96
C ILE A 103 4.15 -22.12 -11.42
N GLY A 104 3.22 -21.91 -10.48
CA GLY A 104 2.99 -20.62 -9.83
C GLY A 104 4.25 -20.12 -9.11
N ILE A 105 4.87 -20.94 -8.29
CA ILE A 105 6.10 -20.61 -7.55
C ILE A 105 7.24 -20.29 -8.53
N LEU A 106 7.44 -21.10 -9.57
CA LEU A 106 8.47 -20.87 -10.56
C LEU A 106 8.24 -19.56 -11.33
N SER A 107 6.99 -19.25 -11.67
CA SER A 107 6.60 -17.99 -12.31
C SER A 107 6.91 -16.79 -11.43
N VAL A 108 6.56 -16.85 -10.14
CA VAL A 108 6.84 -15.78 -9.16
C VAL A 108 8.36 -15.58 -8.99
N TYR A 109 9.11 -16.66 -8.84
CA TYR A 109 10.57 -16.60 -8.74
C TYR A 109 11.19 -15.96 -9.99
N THR A 110 10.76 -16.41 -11.16
CA THR A 110 11.33 -15.98 -12.44
C THR A 110 11.02 -14.50 -12.71
N TYR A 111 9.76 -14.05 -12.52
CA TYR A 111 9.46 -12.66 -12.76
C TYR A 111 10.19 -11.73 -11.77
N ASN A 112 10.34 -12.12 -10.50
CA ASN A 112 11.10 -11.34 -9.53
C ASN A 112 12.58 -11.23 -9.96
N ARG A 113 13.17 -12.32 -10.45
CA ARG A 113 14.54 -12.34 -10.96
C ARG A 113 14.72 -11.42 -12.17
N ILE A 114 13.77 -11.44 -13.11
CA ILE A 114 13.76 -10.54 -14.27
C ILE A 114 13.60 -9.08 -13.82
N MET A 115 12.71 -8.82 -12.85
CA MET A 115 12.50 -7.46 -12.33
C MET A 115 13.74 -6.86 -11.69
N VAL A 116 14.58 -7.68 -11.02
CA VAL A 116 15.88 -7.20 -10.52
C VAL A 116 16.74 -6.71 -11.68
N ASN A 117 16.85 -7.47 -12.77
CA ASN A 117 17.66 -7.09 -13.94
C ASN A 117 17.13 -5.80 -14.61
N ILE A 118 15.80 -5.71 -14.81
CA ILE A 118 15.16 -4.49 -15.37
C ILE A 118 15.44 -3.29 -14.48
N THR A 119 15.28 -3.45 -13.17
CA THR A 119 15.45 -2.36 -12.21
C THR A 119 16.89 -1.89 -12.19
N GLN A 120 17.85 -2.78 -11.98
CA GLN A 120 19.26 -2.41 -11.89
C GLN A 120 19.78 -1.80 -13.19
N GLY A 121 19.45 -2.37 -14.34
CA GLY A 121 19.87 -1.80 -15.61
C GLY A 121 19.18 -0.47 -15.97
N THR A 122 17.93 -0.26 -15.48
CA THR A 122 17.28 1.06 -15.61
C THR A 122 17.96 2.11 -14.73
N LEU A 123 18.34 1.75 -13.50
CA LEU A 123 19.00 2.65 -12.57
C LEU A 123 20.45 2.98 -13.01
N GLU A 124 21.17 2.03 -13.57
CA GLU A 124 22.48 2.26 -14.17
C GLU A 124 22.38 3.34 -15.26
N LYS A 125 21.52 3.13 -16.26
CA LYS A 125 21.31 4.12 -17.32
C LYS A 125 20.86 5.48 -16.80
N LEU A 126 19.98 5.49 -15.78
CA LEU A 126 19.50 6.74 -15.20
C LEU A 126 20.62 7.50 -14.51
N ARG A 127 21.52 6.81 -13.80
CA ARG A 127 22.69 7.45 -13.18
C ARG A 127 23.66 8.01 -14.23
N ASP A 128 23.89 7.26 -15.31
CA ASP A 128 24.74 7.71 -16.42
C ASP A 128 24.15 8.95 -17.10
N ASP A 129 22.82 8.95 -17.37
CA ASP A 129 22.13 10.10 -17.96
C ASP A 129 22.17 11.32 -17.02
N LEU A 130 21.95 11.12 -15.71
CA LEU A 130 22.01 12.19 -14.72
C LEU A 130 23.42 12.76 -14.61
N PHE A 131 24.44 11.91 -14.53
CA PHE A 131 25.83 12.38 -14.45
C PHE A 131 26.24 13.11 -15.70
N SER A 132 25.94 12.56 -16.88
CA SER A 132 26.23 13.21 -18.16
C SER A 132 25.49 14.55 -18.33
N HIS A 133 24.29 14.69 -17.75
CA HIS A 133 23.57 15.96 -17.73
C HIS A 133 24.21 16.95 -16.75
N MET A 134 24.57 16.49 -15.55
CA MET A 134 25.22 17.31 -14.52
C MET A 134 26.52 17.95 -15.04
N GLU A 135 27.37 17.18 -15.72
CA GLU A 135 28.63 17.70 -16.31
C GLU A 135 28.40 18.81 -17.38
N LYS A 136 27.23 18.87 -17.99
CA LYS A 136 26.85 19.87 -19.00
C LYS A 136 26.19 21.12 -18.40
N LEU A 137 25.93 21.15 -17.11
CA LEU A 137 25.31 22.30 -16.46
C LEU A 137 26.31 23.46 -16.30
N PRO A 138 25.84 24.70 -16.41
CA PRO A 138 26.70 25.87 -16.21
C PRO A 138 27.11 25.98 -14.73
N ILE A 139 28.31 26.56 -14.47
CA ILE A 139 28.83 26.75 -13.10
C ILE A 139 27.83 27.47 -12.19
N LYS A 140 27.10 28.46 -12.75
CA LYS A 140 26.02 29.17 -12.02
C LYS A 140 25.01 28.27 -11.37
N TYR A 141 24.75 27.08 -11.92
CA TYR A 141 23.82 26.11 -11.32
C TYR A 141 24.36 25.62 -9.96
N PHE A 142 25.64 25.29 -9.91
CA PHE A 142 26.30 24.80 -8.69
C PHE A 142 26.46 25.92 -7.63
N ASP A 143 26.60 27.18 -8.07
CA ASP A 143 26.65 28.33 -7.17
C ASP A 143 25.29 28.64 -6.51
N THR A 144 24.19 28.26 -7.19
CA THR A 144 22.82 28.61 -6.75
C THR A 144 22.08 27.46 -6.07
N HIS A 145 22.59 26.22 -6.15
CA HIS A 145 22.00 25.04 -5.56
C HIS A 145 22.94 24.41 -4.53
N ALA A 146 22.39 24.00 -3.40
CA ALA A 146 23.19 23.33 -2.39
C ALA A 146 23.66 21.95 -2.89
N HIS A 147 24.94 21.63 -2.69
CA HIS A 147 25.50 20.32 -3.07
C HIS A 147 24.74 19.15 -2.45
N GLY A 148 24.20 19.33 -1.22
CA GLY A 148 23.35 18.35 -0.54
C GLY A 148 22.04 18.05 -1.29
N ASP A 149 21.42 19.05 -1.92
CA ASP A 149 20.21 18.88 -2.73
C ASP A 149 20.49 18.08 -3.99
N ILE A 150 21.62 18.38 -4.66
CA ILE A 150 22.08 17.64 -5.84
C ILE A 150 22.39 16.18 -5.47
N MET A 151 23.09 15.97 -4.35
CA MET A 151 23.42 14.62 -3.88
C MET A 151 22.17 13.83 -3.46
N SER A 152 21.15 14.51 -2.92
CA SER A 152 19.86 13.89 -2.59
C SER A 152 19.16 13.26 -3.80
N ILE A 153 19.30 13.83 -5.00
CA ILE A 153 18.77 13.25 -6.24
C ILE A 153 19.46 11.90 -6.52
N TYR A 154 20.79 11.83 -6.37
CA TYR A 154 21.55 10.59 -6.63
C TYR A 154 21.32 9.50 -5.59
N THR A 155 20.95 9.85 -4.38
CA THR A 155 20.74 8.91 -3.29
C THR A 155 19.25 8.61 -3.07
N ASN A 156 18.47 9.59 -2.63
CA ASN A 156 17.10 9.40 -2.20
C ASN A 156 16.10 9.22 -3.35
N ASP A 157 16.21 10.06 -4.41
CA ASP A 157 15.28 10.01 -5.52
C ASP A 157 15.50 8.76 -6.37
N ILE A 158 16.76 8.38 -6.63
CA ILE A 158 17.09 7.14 -7.33
C ILE A 158 16.63 5.92 -6.54
N ASP A 159 16.77 5.92 -5.19
CA ASP A 159 16.28 4.80 -4.37
C ASP A 159 14.75 4.71 -4.38
N THR A 160 14.06 5.83 -4.36
CA THR A 160 12.60 5.92 -4.51
C THR A 160 12.17 5.36 -5.87
N LEU A 161 12.86 5.70 -6.96
CA LEU A 161 12.60 5.13 -8.29
C LEU A 161 12.88 3.63 -8.33
N ARG A 162 13.95 3.17 -7.68
CA ARG A 162 14.24 1.74 -7.51
C ARG A 162 13.06 1.01 -6.88
N GLN A 163 12.56 1.50 -5.75
CA GLN A 163 11.44 0.90 -5.05
C GLN A 163 10.16 0.92 -5.90
N MET A 164 9.93 2.01 -6.64
CA MET A 164 8.77 2.12 -7.52
C MET A 164 8.82 1.11 -8.66
N ILE A 165 9.95 0.96 -9.34
CA ILE A 165 10.12 0.04 -10.47
C ILE A 165 10.11 -1.42 -9.99
N SER A 166 10.87 -1.74 -8.92
CA SER A 166 11.05 -3.13 -8.48
C SER A 166 9.86 -3.71 -7.72
N GLN A 167 9.09 -2.89 -7.02
CA GLN A 167 8.03 -3.35 -6.10
C GLN A 167 6.67 -2.78 -6.45
N SER A 168 6.53 -1.44 -6.52
CA SER A 168 5.21 -0.81 -6.61
C SER A 168 4.49 -1.16 -7.92
N ILE A 169 5.18 -1.10 -9.06
CA ILE A 169 4.57 -1.37 -10.36
C ILE A 169 4.18 -2.85 -10.50
N PRO A 170 5.06 -3.85 -10.23
CA PRO A 170 4.65 -5.25 -10.25
C PRO A 170 3.53 -5.57 -9.27
N GLN A 171 3.54 -4.98 -8.08
CA GLN A 171 2.48 -5.18 -7.08
C GLN A 171 1.12 -4.67 -7.56
N VAL A 172 1.07 -3.49 -8.19
CA VAL A 172 -0.18 -2.95 -8.76
C VAL A 172 -0.71 -3.86 -9.87
N LEU A 173 0.16 -4.34 -10.76
CA LEU A 173 -0.22 -5.28 -11.82
C LEU A 173 -0.73 -6.60 -11.24
N ASN A 174 0.00 -7.18 -10.30
CA ASN A 174 -0.40 -8.42 -9.64
C ASN A 174 -1.76 -8.27 -8.93
N SER A 175 -1.96 -7.19 -8.19
CA SER A 175 -3.23 -6.90 -7.51
C SER A 175 -4.39 -6.70 -8.49
N ALA A 176 -4.18 -5.98 -9.59
CA ALA A 176 -5.21 -5.75 -10.60
C ALA A 176 -5.63 -7.07 -11.26
N ILE A 177 -4.66 -7.90 -11.66
CA ILE A 177 -4.92 -9.21 -12.28
C ILE A 177 -5.62 -10.14 -11.28
N THR A 178 -5.18 -10.16 -10.02
CA THR A 178 -5.81 -10.95 -8.95
C THR A 178 -7.26 -10.56 -8.74
N ILE A 179 -7.55 -9.25 -8.60
CA ILE A 179 -8.93 -8.76 -8.41
C ILE A 179 -9.82 -9.18 -9.57
N VAL A 180 -9.36 -8.99 -10.81
CA VAL A 180 -10.13 -9.39 -12.00
C VAL A 180 -10.36 -10.90 -12.05
N SER A 181 -9.31 -11.70 -11.80
CA SER A 181 -9.39 -13.17 -11.82
C SER A 181 -10.32 -13.69 -10.74
N VAL A 182 -10.20 -13.19 -9.51
CA VAL A 182 -11.08 -13.58 -8.39
C VAL A 182 -12.53 -13.17 -8.69
N PHE A 183 -12.75 -11.95 -9.20
CA PHE A 183 -14.09 -11.48 -9.54
C PHE A 183 -14.76 -12.33 -10.60
N ILE A 184 -14.03 -12.70 -11.66
CA ILE A 184 -14.53 -13.63 -12.69
C ILE A 184 -14.84 -14.99 -12.07
N SER A 185 -13.97 -15.54 -11.23
CA SER A 185 -14.18 -16.82 -10.54
C SER A 185 -15.42 -16.80 -9.63
N MET A 186 -15.67 -15.69 -8.93
CA MET A 186 -16.87 -15.52 -8.11
C MET A 186 -18.16 -15.53 -8.93
N ILE A 187 -18.18 -14.87 -10.09
CA ILE A 187 -19.34 -14.86 -10.99
C ILE A 187 -19.61 -16.27 -11.52
N ILE A 188 -18.57 -17.01 -11.89
CA ILE A 188 -18.68 -18.39 -12.38
C ILE A 188 -19.21 -19.32 -11.30
N LEU A 189 -18.77 -19.11 -10.04
CA LEU A 189 -19.21 -19.97 -8.93
C LEU A 189 -20.68 -19.68 -8.52
N SER A 190 -21.04 -18.41 -8.32
CA SER A 190 -22.39 -18.03 -7.91
C SER A 190 -22.63 -16.52 -8.00
N ILE A 191 -23.55 -16.13 -8.87
CA ILE A 191 -23.95 -14.71 -9.02
C ILE A 191 -24.58 -14.15 -7.73
N PRO A 192 -25.52 -14.84 -7.03
CA PRO A 192 -26.10 -14.32 -5.77
C PRO A 192 -25.06 -14.04 -4.69
N LEU A 193 -24.11 -14.96 -4.49
CA LEU A 193 -23.04 -14.78 -3.50
C LEU A 193 -22.07 -13.67 -3.89
N THR A 194 -21.82 -13.48 -5.19
CA THR A 194 -21.01 -12.36 -5.70
C THR A 194 -21.65 -11.01 -5.34
N ILE A 195 -22.99 -10.89 -5.44
CA ILE A 195 -23.71 -9.67 -5.08
C ILE A 195 -23.57 -9.39 -3.57
N VAL A 196 -23.75 -10.41 -2.72
CA VAL A 196 -23.56 -10.27 -1.25
C VAL A 196 -22.16 -9.79 -0.93
N THR A 197 -21.14 -10.40 -1.52
CA THR A 197 -19.74 -10.02 -1.31
C THR A 197 -19.45 -8.60 -1.79
N LEU A 198 -19.99 -8.16 -2.94
CA LEU A 198 -19.83 -6.79 -3.44
C LEU A 198 -20.45 -5.76 -2.50
N ILE A 199 -21.63 -6.05 -1.92
CA ILE A 199 -22.25 -5.18 -0.92
C ILE A 199 -21.32 -5.04 0.29
N MET A 200 -20.79 -6.16 0.80
CA MET A 200 -19.88 -6.16 1.96
C MET A 200 -18.57 -5.43 1.67
N VAL A 201 -17.96 -5.64 0.50
CA VAL A 201 -16.76 -4.90 0.06
C VAL A 201 -17.05 -3.40 -0.01
N THR A 202 -18.21 -3.00 -0.51
CA THR A 202 -18.60 -1.58 -0.55
C THR A 202 -18.72 -1.00 0.86
N ILE A 203 -19.32 -1.71 1.81
CA ILE A 203 -19.41 -1.30 3.22
C ILE A 203 -18.01 -1.16 3.82
N MET A 204 -17.11 -2.12 3.57
CA MET A 204 -15.72 -2.07 4.02
C MET A 204 -14.97 -0.87 3.46
N LEU A 205 -15.12 -0.57 2.17
CA LEU A 205 -14.47 0.57 1.52
C LEU A 205 -14.97 1.90 2.09
N VAL A 206 -16.28 2.05 2.32
CA VAL A 206 -16.88 3.26 2.90
C VAL A 206 -16.39 3.43 4.35
N SER A 207 -16.40 2.38 5.15
CA SER A 207 -15.90 2.40 6.53
C SER A 207 -14.42 2.76 6.60
N THR A 208 -13.60 2.12 5.77
CA THR A 208 -12.15 2.39 5.66
C THR A 208 -11.90 3.84 5.26
N LYS A 209 -12.58 4.35 4.23
CA LYS A 209 -12.46 5.74 3.78
C LYS A 209 -12.81 6.73 4.88
N LYS A 210 -13.88 6.48 5.65
CA LYS A 210 -14.30 7.34 6.75
C LYS A 210 -13.27 7.34 7.89
N LEU A 211 -12.86 6.17 8.36
CA LEU A 211 -11.88 6.04 9.44
C LEU A 211 -10.51 6.60 9.05
N ALA A 212 -10.00 6.27 7.86
CA ALA A 212 -8.74 6.80 7.36
C ALA A 212 -8.77 8.33 7.17
N GLY A 213 -9.90 8.88 6.72
CA GLY A 213 -10.09 10.32 6.61
C GLY A 213 -10.05 11.04 7.96
N MET A 214 -10.68 10.44 8.98
CA MET A 214 -10.64 10.98 10.36
C MET A 214 -9.22 10.88 10.93
N SER A 215 -8.57 9.75 10.80
CA SER A 215 -7.17 9.56 11.22
C SER A 215 -6.26 10.59 10.56
N GLY A 216 -6.32 10.75 9.24
CA GLY A 216 -5.51 11.71 8.50
C GLY A 216 -5.71 13.17 8.95
N LYS A 217 -6.96 13.56 9.27
CA LYS A 217 -7.26 14.89 9.83
C LYS A 217 -6.55 15.10 11.17
N TYR A 218 -6.63 14.14 12.08
CA TYR A 218 -6.01 14.25 13.39
C TYR A 218 -4.48 14.12 13.34
N PHE A 219 -3.92 13.32 12.44
CA PHE A 219 -2.47 13.32 12.21
C PHE A 219 -1.95 14.67 11.71
N MET A 220 -2.70 15.35 10.85
CA MET A 220 -2.34 16.71 10.44
C MET A 220 -2.39 17.69 11.62
N GLN A 221 -3.41 17.59 12.47
CA GLN A 221 -3.52 18.43 13.68
C GLN A 221 -2.37 18.12 14.65
N GLN A 222 -2.04 16.86 14.87
CA GLN A 222 -0.90 16.46 15.69
C GLN A 222 0.41 17.07 15.20
N GLN A 223 0.66 17.11 13.88
CA GLN A 223 1.86 17.72 13.33
C GLN A 223 1.91 19.24 13.59
N ILE A 224 0.76 19.91 13.54
CA ILE A 224 0.65 21.33 13.85
C ILE A 224 0.95 21.58 15.35
N ASP A 225 0.38 20.75 16.22
CA ASP A 225 0.54 20.92 17.67
C ASP A 225 1.96 20.52 18.12
N LEU A 226 2.56 19.49 17.50
CA LEU A 226 3.97 19.15 17.68
C LEU A 226 4.90 20.30 17.27
N GLY A 227 4.58 20.98 16.15
CA GLY A 227 5.31 22.16 15.72
C GLY A 227 5.25 23.31 16.73
N LYS A 228 4.08 23.50 17.41
CA LYS A 228 3.93 24.52 18.46
C LYS A 228 4.72 24.18 19.70
N VAL A 229 4.70 22.90 20.14
CA VAL A 229 5.50 22.43 21.29
C VAL A 229 6.98 22.62 21.01
N ASN A 230 7.47 22.17 19.84
CA ASN A 230 8.88 22.32 19.48
C ASN A 230 9.31 23.80 19.38
N GLY A 231 8.48 24.65 18.76
CA GLY A 231 8.77 26.07 18.67
C GLY A 231 8.80 26.75 20.04
N TYR A 232 7.94 26.34 20.98
CA TYR A 232 7.95 26.86 22.35
C TYR A 232 9.20 26.38 23.11
N ILE A 233 9.62 25.12 22.94
CA ILE A 233 10.87 24.61 23.55
C ILE A 233 12.07 25.43 23.04
N GLU A 234 12.18 25.66 21.71
CA GLU A 234 13.24 26.47 21.10
C GLU A 234 13.26 27.88 21.66
N GLU A 235 12.07 28.54 21.74
CA GLU A 235 11.92 29.88 22.32
C GLU A 235 12.39 29.94 23.78
N MET A 236 11.99 28.96 24.60
CA MET A 236 12.38 28.90 26.01
C MET A 236 13.86 28.59 26.18
N MET A 237 14.46 27.76 25.32
CA MET A 237 15.92 27.50 25.36
C MET A 237 16.71 28.76 25.02
N ASP A 238 16.32 29.50 23.98
CA ASP A 238 16.96 30.78 23.61
C ASP A 238 16.75 31.87 24.67
N GLY A 239 15.55 31.92 25.25
CA GLY A 239 15.13 32.88 26.27
C GLY A 239 15.44 32.50 27.71
N GLN A 240 16.12 31.37 27.97
CA GLN A 240 16.30 30.79 29.34
C GLN A 240 16.84 31.80 30.35
N LYS A 241 17.81 32.66 29.93
CA LYS A 241 18.36 33.69 30.80
C LYS A 241 17.32 34.69 31.27
N VAL A 242 16.40 35.06 30.39
CA VAL A 242 15.30 36.00 30.69
C VAL A 242 14.31 35.37 31.64
N VAL A 243 13.91 34.12 31.39
CA VAL A 243 12.99 33.36 32.26
C VAL A 243 13.56 33.29 33.69
N LYS A 244 14.86 33.01 33.84
CA LYS A 244 15.56 32.90 35.14
C LYS A 244 15.65 34.25 35.85
N VAL A 245 15.96 35.36 35.15
CA VAL A 245 16.14 36.68 35.76
C VAL A 245 14.78 37.22 36.26
N PHE A 246 13.71 36.91 35.59
CA PHE A 246 12.36 37.35 35.96
C PHE A 246 11.56 36.34 36.79
N CYS A 247 12.14 35.20 37.14
CA CYS A 247 11.50 34.11 37.91
C CYS A 247 10.17 33.62 37.29
N HIS A 248 10.12 33.49 35.93
CA HIS A 248 8.91 33.09 35.18
C HIS A 248 8.91 31.58 34.87
N GLU A 249 9.57 30.75 35.65
CA GLU A 249 9.68 29.30 35.39
C GLU A 249 8.31 28.61 35.47
N GLU A 250 7.52 28.93 36.50
CA GLU A 250 6.21 28.30 36.71
C GLU A 250 5.23 28.64 35.57
N GLU A 251 5.22 29.91 35.13
CA GLU A 251 4.40 30.33 33.99
C GLU A 251 4.81 29.65 32.70
N SER A 252 6.13 29.51 32.48
CA SER A 252 6.66 28.80 31.33
C SER A 252 6.29 27.32 31.35
N ILE A 253 6.33 26.66 32.50
CA ILE A 253 5.93 25.25 32.69
C ILE A 253 4.42 25.11 32.43
N ALA A 254 3.59 25.98 32.99
CA ALA A 254 2.15 25.93 32.79
C ALA A 254 1.78 26.08 31.30
N ARG A 255 2.45 26.99 30.60
CA ARG A 255 2.24 27.17 29.15
C ARG A 255 2.69 25.98 28.33
N PHE A 256 3.82 25.35 28.69
CA PHE A 256 4.27 24.12 28.05
C PHE A 256 3.27 22.99 28.27
N GLN A 257 2.75 22.83 29.47
CA GLN A 257 1.73 21.80 29.77
C GLN A 257 0.48 22.01 28.92
N GLU A 258 -0.04 23.23 28.79
CA GLU A 258 -1.19 23.51 27.90
C GLU A 258 -0.94 23.09 26.44
N LEU A 259 0.25 23.37 25.91
CA LEU A 259 0.61 23.00 24.56
C LEU A 259 0.78 21.47 24.40
N ASN A 260 1.37 20.82 25.40
CA ASN A 260 1.58 19.38 25.43
C ASN A 260 0.27 18.62 25.57
N ASP A 261 -0.68 19.11 26.36
CA ASP A 261 -2.02 18.52 26.48
C ASP A 261 -2.77 18.56 25.16
N LYS A 262 -2.68 19.66 24.40
CA LYS A 262 -3.25 19.77 23.06
C LYS A 262 -2.60 18.77 22.08
N LEU A 263 -1.29 18.62 22.17
CA LEU A 263 -0.55 17.62 21.38
C LEU A 263 -1.01 16.20 21.76
N PHE A 264 -1.13 15.91 23.05
CA PHE A 264 -1.62 14.61 23.53
C PHE A 264 -3.02 14.32 22.99
N GLU A 265 -3.96 15.27 23.08
CA GLU A 265 -5.34 15.09 22.61
C GLU A 265 -5.41 14.81 21.09
N SER A 266 -4.63 15.54 20.30
CA SER A 266 -4.58 15.34 18.85
C SER A 266 -3.89 14.02 18.47
N ALA A 267 -2.83 13.62 19.18
CA ALA A 267 -2.12 12.36 19.00
C ALA A 267 -2.97 11.15 19.41
N ASP A 268 -3.67 11.24 20.53
CA ASP A 268 -4.59 10.19 20.99
C ASP A 268 -5.69 9.93 19.95
N LYS A 269 -6.38 10.96 19.49
CA LYS A 269 -7.41 10.84 18.44
C LYS A 269 -6.84 10.29 17.15
N ALA A 270 -5.67 10.75 16.70
CA ALA A 270 -5.03 10.28 15.48
C ALA A 270 -4.76 8.77 15.55
N ASN A 271 -4.13 8.32 16.64
CA ASN A 271 -3.78 6.92 16.84
C ASN A 271 -5.00 6.04 17.11
N THR A 272 -6.01 6.53 17.83
CA THR A 272 -7.27 5.80 18.05
C THR A 272 -7.92 5.45 16.71
N PHE A 273 -8.12 6.40 15.81
CA PHE A 273 -8.72 6.11 14.50
C PHE A 273 -7.83 5.25 13.61
N ALA A 274 -6.50 5.39 13.69
CA ALA A 274 -5.59 4.55 12.95
C ALA A 274 -5.63 3.09 13.42
N ASN A 275 -5.60 2.87 14.73
CA ASN A 275 -5.55 1.53 15.33
C ASN A 275 -6.88 0.78 15.28
N VAL A 276 -8.02 1.47 15.25
CA VAL A 276 -9.35 0.87 15.11
C VAL A 276 -9.62 0.38 13.69
N LEU A 277 -8.91 0.88 12.69
CA LEU A 277 -9.13 0.54 11.27
C LEU A 277 -8.96 -0.95 10.98
N ALA A 278 -7.88 -1.56 11.45
CA ALA A 278 -7.59 -2.98 11.22
C ALA A 278 -8.59 -3.92 11.92
N PRO A 279 -8.90 -3.77 13.21
CA PRO A 279 -9.94 -4.56 13.89
C PRO A 279 -11.33 -4.44 13.24
N VAL A 280 -11.73 -3.22 12.84
CA VAL A 280 -13.04 -3.03 12.17
C VAL A 280 -13.10 -3.77 10.85
N ASN A 281 -12.05 -3.67 10.02
CA ASN A 281 -12.00 -4.39 8.75
C ASN A 281 -11.99 -5.92 8.96
N ALA A 282 -11.28 -6.43 9.96
CA ALA A 282 -11.28 -7.85 10.30
C ALA A 282 -12.67 -8.35 10.68
N GLN A 283 -13.38 -7.59 11.53
CA GLN A 283 -14.75 -7.97 11.94
C GLN A 283 -15.76 -7.86 10.79
N LEU A 284 -15.65 -6.86 9.94
CA LEU A 284 -16.46 -6.77 8.72
C LEU A 284 -16.20 -7.96 7.78
N GLY A 285 -14.95 -8.43 7.70
CA GLY A 285 -14.60 -9.65 6.97
C GLY A 285 -15.28 -10.90 7.56
N ASN A 286 -15.26 -11.06 8.89
CA ASN A 286 -15.94 -12.15 9.58
C ASN A 286 -17.47 -12.11 9.38
N ILE A 287 -18.08 -10.92 9.44
CA ILE A 287 -19.51 -10.73 9.15
C ILE A 287 -19.82 -11.11 7.70
N SER A 288 -18.97 -10.69 6.77
CA SER A 288 -19.10 -11.07 5.35
C SER A 288 -19.09 -12.58 5.16
N TYR A 289 -18.17 -13.27 5.84
CA TYR A 289 -18.11 -14.74 5.82
C TYR A 289 -19.40 -15.38 6.34
N VAL A 290 -19.90 -14.94 7.50
CA VAL A 290 -21.13 -15.46 8.09
C VAL A 290 -22.33 -15.22 7.17
N LEU A 291 -22.46 -14.04 6.58
CA LEU A 291 -23.52 -13.74 5.62
C LEU A 291 -23.43 -14.61 4.36
N CYS A 292 -22.25 -14.80 3.81
CA CYS A 292 -22.03 -15.71 2.68
C CYS A 292 -22.40 -17.17 3.06
N ALA A 293 -22.05 -17.61 4.28
CA ALA A 293 -22.40 -18.95 4.75
C ALA A 293 -23.92 -19.14 4.89
N ILE A 294 -24.63 -18.16 5.48
CA ILE A 294 -26.08 -18.22 5.65
C ILE A 294 -26.79 -18.21 4.29
N VAL A 295 -26.45 -17.23 3.43
CA VAL A 295 -27.09 -17.10 2.11
C VAL A 295 -26.74 -18.29 1.22
N GLY A 296 -25.47 -18.72 1.23
CA GLY A 296 -25.01 -19.87 0.46
C GLY A 296 -25.67 -21.17 0.92
N GLY A 297 -25.78 -21.38 2.24
CA GLY A 297 -26.49 -22.53 2.81
C GLY A 297 -27.99 -22.52 2.45
N ALA A 298 -28.64 -21.37 2.54
CA ALA A 298 -30.06 -21.25 2.12
C ALA A 298 -30.25 -21.52 0.62
N LEU A 299 -29.37 -21.05 -0.25
CA LEU A 299 -29.41 -21.32 -1.68
C LEU A 299 -29.15 -22.78 -2.00
N ALA A 300 -28.19 -23.42 -1.31
CA ALA A 300 -27.89 -24.83 -1.48
C ALA A 300 -29.06 -25.74 -1.03
N LEU A 301 -29.72 -25.42 0.06
CA LEU A 301 -30.90 -26.17 0.54
C LEU A 301 -32.10 -26.05 -0.40
N ASN A 302 -32.26 -24.91 -1.07
CA ASN A 302 -33.32 -24.69 -2.06
C ASN A 302 -32.92 -25.15 -3.49
N HIS A 303 -31.79 -25.79 -3.68
CA HIS A 303 -31.26 -26.26 -4.96
C HIS A 303 -31.17 -25.15 -6.04
N VAL A 304 -30.98 -23.90 -5.63
CA VAL A 304 -30.88 -22.76 -6.54
C VAL A 304 -29.42 -22.63 -7.03
N GLY A 305 -29.23 -22.76 -8.35
CA GLY A 305 -27.95 -22.47 -9.01
C GLY A 305 -26.89 -23.55 -8.92
N GLY A 306 -27.24 -24.83 -8.56
CA GLY A 306 -26.26 -25.94 -8.52
C GLY A 306 -25.20 -25.78 -7.43
N LEU A 307 -25.49 -25.00 -6.39
CA LEU A 307 -24.59 -24.76 -5.27
C LEU A 307 -24.54 -25.99 -4.36
N THR A 308 -23.34 -26.50 -4.14
CA THR A 308 -23.06 -27.48 -3.11
C THR A 308 -22.69 -26.78 -1.79
N PRO A 309 -22.83 -27.44 -0.63
CA PRO A 309 -22.42 -26.87 0.66
C PRO A 309 -21.00 -26.36 0.72
N VAL A 310 -20.13 -26.84 -0.18
CA VAL A 310 -18.72 -26.45 -0.26
C VAL A 310 -18.51 -25.20 -1.10
N SER A 311 -19.36 -24.94 -2.09
CA SER A 311 -19.20 -23.80 -3.02
C SER A 311 -19.20 -22.43 -2.32
N TYR A 312 -19.93 -22.28 -1.20
CA TYR A 312 -20.01 -21.00 -0.51
C TYR A 312 -18.89 -20.79 0.51
N THR A 313 -18.18 -21.83 0.94
CA THR A 313 -17.07 -21.70 1.90
C THR A 313 -15.80 -21.12 1.25
N HIS A 314 -15.71 -21.16 -0.08
CA HIS A 314 -14.56 -20.68 -0.87
C HIS A 314 -14.67 -19.23 -1.38
N LEU A 315 -15.75 -18.54 -1.09
CA LEU A 315 -15.93 -17.13 -1.44
C LEU A 315 -15.31 -16.16 -0.41
N ARG A 316 -14.42 -16.69 0.43
CA ARG A 316 -13.69 -15.92 1.44
C ARG A 316 -12.45 -15.19 0.88
#